data_5a33ddc6634dcbfb715767696a849c49
#
_entry.id   5a33ddc6634dcbfb715767696a849c49
#
_cell.length_a   1.000
_cell.length_b   1.000
_cell.length_c   1.000
_cell.angle_alpha   90.00
_cell.angle_beta   90.00
_cell.angle_gamma   90.00
#
_symmetry.space_group_name_H-M   'P 1'
#
loop_
_entity.id
_entity.type
_entity.pdbx_description
1 polymer ?
#
loop_
_entity_poly.entity_id
_entity_poly.type
_entity_poly.pdbx_seq_one_letter_code
_entity_poly.pdbx_strand_id
1 'polypeptide(L)'
;QQMLFDGTTDFAQRDGYIVLAPMGYSTFGGWGPARGTPVLVETADVNPETGAKWATHSLSEHDALTVLGMVREKFNVDADRIYLMGHSMGGFGTYFLGAKHNTLWAGIAPIAGGGVGPNAPAERLKAVPVLVMHGAEDTVVRKASSRAAVRELQKAGAQHLYLEFPGLEHEFFIRRGRENLEKVFHFFNLVSRKTNVGPIPEATQ
;
A
#
# COMPACT_ATOMS: atom_id res chain seq x y z
N GLN A 1 15.38 8.39 6.48
CA GLN A 1 14.17 7.61 6.17
C GLN A 1 12.95 8.43 6.60
N GLN A 2 12.08 8.77 5.65
CA GLN A 2 10.89 9.56 5.95
C GLN A 2 9.76 8.61 6.35
N MET A 3 9.28 8.72 7.58
CA MET A 3 8.21 7.86 8.11
C MET A 3 6.83 8.51 7.97
N LEU A 4 6.76 9.83 8.05
CA LEU A 4 5.54 10.60 7.86
C LEU A 4 5.76 11.70 6.82
N PHE A 5 4.76 11.92 5.99
CA PHE A 5 4.74 13.03 5.03
C PHE A 5 4.19 14.29 5.68
N ASP A 6 4.56 15.46 5.14
CA ASP A 6 4.04 16.74 5.60
C ASP A 6 2.50 16.77 5.51
N GLY A 7 1.86 17.22 6.58
CA GLY A 7 0.40 17.25 6.73
C GLY A 7 -0.23 15.93 7.18
N THR A 8 0.53 14.83 7.37
CA THR A 8 -0.05 13.54 7.78
C THR A 8 -0.84 13.65 9.09
N THR A 9 -0.27 14.29 10.10
CA THR A 9 -0.92 14.47 11.40
C THR A 9 -2.16 15.36 11.32
N ASP A 10 -2.10 16.41 10.50
CA ASP A 10 -3.22 17.35 10.35
C ASP A 10 -4.42 16.67 9.70
N PHE A 11 -4.20 15.93 8.60
CA PHE A 11 -5.27 15.20 7.92
C PHE A 11 -5.80 14.04 8.78
N ALA A 12 -4.91 13.33 9.48
CA ALA A 12 -5.31 12.27 10.39
C ALA A 12 -6.22 12.80 11.50
N GLN A 13 -5.86 13.92 12.11
CA GLN A 13 -6.66 14.55 13.14
C GLN A 13 -8.00 15.08 12.60
N ARG A 14 -7.98 15.75 11.43
CA ARG A 14 -9.19 16.26 10.78
C ARG A 14 -10.20 15.15 10.48
N ASP A 15 -9.73 14.02 9.98
CA ASP A 15 -10.57 12.94 9.44
C ASP A 15 -10.73 11.75 10.41
N GLY A 16 -10.17 11.84 11.64
CA GLY A 16 -10.31 10.84 12.69
C GLY A 16 -9.51 9.55 12.44
N TYR A 17 -8.31 9.65 11.86
CA TYR A 17 -7.42 8.52 11.63
C TYR A 17 -6.36 8.35 12.70
N ILE A 18 -6.02 7.12 13.00
CA ILE A 18 -4.79 6.73 13.68
C ILE A 18 -3.77 6.35 12.60
N VAL A 19 -2.60 6.98 12.61
CA VAL A 19 -1.53 6.71 11.63
C VAL A 19 -0.49 5.79 12.22
N LEU A 20 -0.19 4.71 11.50
CA LEU A 20 0.88 3.77 11.80
C LEU A 20 1.97 3.90 10.76
N ALA A 21 3.22 4.04 11.20
CA ALA A 21 4.38 4.15 10.33
C ALA A 21 5.42 3.09 10.73
N PRO A 22 5.18 1.80 10.42
CA PRO A 22 6.13 0.73 10.72
C PRO A 22 7.43 0.99 9.95
N MET A 23 8.56 0.79 10.63
CA MET A 23 9.86 1.17 10.08
C MET A 23 10.38 0.19 9.02
N GLY A 24 9.86 -1.02 9.02
CA GLY A 24 10.43 -2.14 8.29
C GLY A 24 11.69 -2.67 8.98
N TYR A 25 12.03 -3.91 8.70
CA TYR A 25 13.11 -4.60 9.42
C TYR A 25 14.51 -4.14 8.99
N SER A 26 14.69 -3.74 7.75
CA SER A 26 15.97 -3.21 7.26
C SER A 26 15.80 -2.18 6.16
N THR A 27 16.86 -1.39 5.93
CA THR A 27 16.91 -0.39 4.84
C THR A 27 16.78 -0.98 3.44
N PHE A 28 17.06 -2.27 3.27
CA PHE A 28 16.99 -2.97 1.99
C PHE A 28 15.90 -4.04 1.94
N GLY A 29 15.17 -4.26 3.04
CA GLY A 29 14.27 -5.41 3.20
C GLY A 29 12.94 -5.30 2.49
N GLY A 30 12.42 -4.10 2.27
CA GLY A 30 11.07 -3.90 1.72
C GLY A 30 9.97 -4.64 2.50
N TRP A 31 8.75 -4.58 2.02
CA TRP A 31 7.59 -5.29 2.60
C TRP A 31 7.04 -6.39 1.68
N GLY A 32 7.84 -6.86 0.75
CA GLY A 32 7.50 -7.94 -0.18
C GLY A 32 8.74 -8.44 -0.88
N PRO A 33 8.66 -9.60 -1.56
CA PRO A 33 9.79 -10.15 -2.29
C PRO A 33 10.19 -9.17 -3.41
N ALA A 34 11.41 -8.65 -3.28
CA ALA A 34 12.02 -7.85 -4.35
C ALA A 34 12.37 -8.76 -5.54
N ARG A 35 12.59 -8.16 -6.72
CA ARG A 35 13.22 -8.88 -7.83
C ARG A 35 14.63 -9.27 -7.41
N GLY A 36 14.87 -10.56 -7.22
CA GLY A 36 16.17 -11.09 -6.82
C GLY A 36 16.10 -12.12 -5.71
N THR A 37 17.24 -12.57 -5.24
CA THR A 37 17.36 -13.52 -4.14
C THR A 37 16.90 -12.88 -2.84
N PRO A 38 16.04 -13.53 -2.04
CA PRO A 38 15.68 -13.02 -0.74
C PRO A 38 16.92 -12.76 0.12
N VAL A 39 17.03 -11.58 0.69
CA VAL A 39 18.07 -11.31 1.70
C VAL A 39 17.64 -12.01 2.97
N LEU A 40 18.32 -13.08 3.32
CA LEU A 40 18.11 -13.80 4.56
C LEU A 40 18.77 -13.03 5.71
N VAL A 41 18.08 -12.97 6.83
CA VAL A 41 18.63 -12.37 8.05
C VAL A 41 19.36 -13.45 8.82
N GLU A 42 20.58 -13.18 9.20
CA GLU A 42 21.32 -14.01 10.16
C GLU A 42 20.80 -13.68 11.58
N THR A 43 19.63 -14.18 11.90
CA THR A 43 19.10 -14.15 13.27
C THR A 43 19.18 -15.57 13.84
N ALA A 44 19.33 -15.65 15.15
CA ALA A 44 19.21 -16.92 15.86
C ALA A 44 17.77 -17.48 15.79
N ASP A 45 16.80 -16.55 15.56
CA ASP A 45 15.39 -16.90 15.52
C ASP A 45 14.98 -17.39 14.14
N VAL A 46 14.28 -18.49 14.14
CA VAL A 46 13.63 -19.05 12.94
C VAL A 46 12.14 -18.72 12.94
N ASN A 47 11.55 -18.69 11.76
CA ASN A 47 10.11 -18.56 11.61
C ASN A 47 9.43 -19.75 12.32
N PRO A 48 8.58 -19.54 13.34
CA PRO A 48 7.97 -20.61 14.10
C PRO A 48 7.03 -21.50 13.27
N GLU A 49 6.51 -21.00 12.15
CA GLU A 49 5.61 -21.74 11.28
C GLU A 49 6.36 -22.65 10.30
N THR A 50 7.53 -22.22 9.84
CA THR A 50 8.27 -22.90 8.77
C THR A 50 9.59 -23.52 9.24
N GLY A 51 10.10 -23.14 10.41
CA GLY A 51 11.43 -23.53 10.91
C GLY A 51 12.61 -22.97 10.10
N ALA A 52 12.34 -22.13 9.10
CA ALA A 52 13.34 -21.55 8.23
C ALA A 52 13.83 -20.17 8.74
N LYS A 53 15.04 -19.75 8.29
CA LYS A 53 15.49 -18.38 8.55
C LYS A 53 14.55 -17.35 7.95
N TRP A 54 14.31 -16.27 8.68
CA TRP A 54 13.48 -15.18 8.20
C TRP A 54 14.11 -14.47 7.00
N ALA A 55 13.32 -14.24 5.96
CA ALA A 55 13.66 -13.28 4.94
C ALA A 55 13.31 -11.85 5.42
N THR A 56 14.12 -10.87 5.08
CA THR A 56 13.98 -9.47 5.54
C THR A 56 12.58 -8.90 5.26
N HIS A 57 12.03 -9.21 4.08
CA HIS A 57 10.68 -8.74 3.72
C HIS A 57 9.57 -9.42 4.55
N SER A 58 9.78 -10.67 4.97
CA SER A 58 8.82 -11.38 5.84
C SER A 58 8.82 -10.81 7.25
N LEU A 59 9.98 -10.40 7.76
CA LEU A 59 10.07 -9.68 9.05
C LEU A 59 9.41 -8.30 8.98
N SER A 60 9.61 -7.56 7.89
CA SER A 60 8.95 -6.27 7.70
C SER A 60 7.42 -6.42 7.58
N GLU A 61 6.94 -7.46 6.91
CA GLU A 61 5.51 -7.80 6.87
C GLU A 61 4.98 -8.12 8.26
N HIS A 62 5.69 -9.00 8.99
CA HIS A 62 5.31 -9.37 10.36
C HIS A 62 5.26 -8.15 11.29
N ASP A 63 6.25 -7.25 11.21
CA ASP A 63 6.29 -6.01 11.98
C ASP A 63 5.05 -5.12 11.69
N ALA A 64 4.74 -4.91 10.42
CA ALA A 64 3.57 -4.11 10.03
C ALA A 64 2.25 -4.68 10.57
N LEU A 65 2.07 -6.00 10.51
CA LEU A 65 0.87 -6.66 11.01
C LEU A 65 0.82 -6.69 12.54
N THR A 66 1.96 -6.88 13.20
CA THR A 66 2.06 -6.83 14.66
C THR A 66 1.69 -5.46 15.20
N VAL A 67 2.25 -4.38 14.62
CA VAL A 67 1.92 -3.01 15.02
C VAL A 67 0.42 -2.72 14.79
N LEU A 68 -0.15 -3.17 13.69
CA LEU A 68 -1.59 -3.06 13.43
C LEU A 68 -2.41 -3.81 14.49
N GLY A 69 -2.00 -5.02 14.85
CA GLY A 69 -2.64 -5.83 15.91
C GLY A 69 -2.63 -5.10 17.25
N MET A 70 -1.45 -4.62 17.68
CA MET A 70 -1.28 -3.87 18.93
C MET A 70 -2.18 -2.62 19.01
N VAL A 71 -2.35 -1.92 17.89
CA VAL A 71 -3.20 -0.71 17.87
C VAL A 71 -4.67 -1.09 17.93
N ARG A 72 -5.09 -2.15 17.23
CA ARG A 72 -6.48 -2.65 17.31
C ARG A 72 -6.87 -3.16 18.70
N GLU A 73 -5.92 -3.66 19.47
CA GLU A 73 -6.14 -4.07 20.87
C GLU A 73 -6.27 -2.89 21.83
N LYS A 74 -5.52 -1.80 21.57
CA LYS A 74 -5.41 -0.66 22.49
C LYS A 74 -6.39 0.46 22.20
N PHE A 75 -6.88 0.57 20.97
CA PHE A 75 -7.71 1.67 20.51
C PHE A 75 -9.00 1.15 19.86
N ASN A 76 -10.05 1.95 19.91
CA ASN A 76 -11.31 1.66 19.23
C ASN A 76 -11.16 1.92 17.73
N VAL A 77 -10.63 0.93 17.01
CA VAL A 77 -10.38 0.99 15.55
C VAL A 77 -11.59 0.46 14.80
N ASP A 78 -12.11 1.24 13.85
CA ASP A 78 -13.11 0.77 12.92
C ASP A 78 -12.46 -0.23 11.91
N ALA A 79 -12.79 -1.50 12.04
CA ALA A 79 -12.25 -2.56 11.20
C ALA A 79 -12.64 -2.44 9.72
N ASP A 80 -13.69 -1.68 9.40
CA ASP A 80 -14.10 -1.41 8.01
C ASP A 80 -13.39 -0.20 7.39
N ARG A 81 -12.52 0.47 8.15
CA ARG A 81 -11.78 1.66 7.75
C ARG A 81 -10.27 1.54 8.02
N ILE A 82 -9.68 0.43 7.63
CA ILE A 82 -8.22 0.20 7.70
C ILE A 82 -7.65 0.33 6.29
N TYR A 83 -6.65 1.20 6.12
CA TYR A 83 -6.08 1.56 4.83
C TYR A 83 -4.58 1.37 4.81
N LEU A 84 -4.03 1.20 3.61
CA LEU A 84 -2.59 1.02 3.42
C LEU A 84 -2.09 1.97 2.34
N MET A 85 -0.99 2.66 2.60
CA MET A 85 -0.31 3.49 1.61
C MET A 85 1.20 3.37 1.72
N GLY A 86 1.89 3.69 0.65
CA GLY A 86 3.35 3.73 0.66
C GLY A 86 3.92 4.32 -0.62
N HIS A 87 5.09 4.96 -0.48
CA HIS A 87 5.81 5.60 -1.58
C HIS A 87 7.04 4.77 -1.96
N SER A 88 7.37 4.68 -3.24
CA SER A 88 8.56 4.01 -3.77
C SER A 88 8.63 2.54 -3.31
N MET A 89 9.61 2.16 -2.51
CA MET A 89 9.69 0.83 -1.88
C MET A 89 8.38 0.49 -1.12
N GLY A 90 7.81 1.47 -0.41
CA GLY A 90 6.50 1.32 0.23
C GLY A 90 5.35 1.16 -0.77
N GLY A 91 5.44 1.72 -1.97
CA GLY A 91 4.47 1.52 -3.04
C GLY A 91 4.45 0.07 -3.55
N PHE A 92 5.61 -0.56 -3.68
CA PHE A 92 5.72 -2.01 -3.97
C PHE A 92 5.15 -2.83 -2.81
N GLY A 93 5.50 -2.48 -1.57
CA GLY A 93 4.96 -3.12 -0.37
C GLY A 93 3.45 -2.98 -0.26
N THR A 94 2.88 -1.85 -0.67
CA THR A 94 1.44 -1.61 -0.68
C THR A 94 0.72 -2.58 -1.63
N TYR A 95 1.24 -2.85 -2.82
CA TYR A 95 0.67 -3.87 -3.69
C TYR A 95 0.79 -5.27 -3.09
N PHE A 96 1.96 -5.60 -2.55
CA PHE A 96 2.21 -6.92 -1.97
C PHE A 96 1.32 -7.20 -0.75
N LEU A 97 1.37 -6.35 0.27
CA LEU A 97 0.56 -6.49 1.49
C LEU A 97 -0.94 -6.33 1.19
N GLY A 98 -1.27 -5.44 0.25
CA GLY A 98 -2.63 -5.24 -0.23
C GLY A 98 -3.24 -6.51 -0.80
N ALA A 99 -2.53 -7.19 -1.69
CA ALA A 99 -2.98 -8.44 -2.31
C ALA A 99 -2.94 -9.63 -1.33
N LYS A 100 -1.87 -9.73 -0.53
CA LYS A 100 -1.67 -10.85 0.39
C LYS A 100 -2.70 -10.86 1.52
N HIS A 101 -2.99 -9.69 2.08
CA HIS A 101 -3.91 -9.49 3.21
C HIS A 101 -5.16 -8.69 2.79
N ASN A 102 -5.69 -8.98 1.62
CA ASN A 102 -6.78 -8.22 0.98
C ASN A 102 -8.06 -8.11 1.81
N THR A 103 -8.27 -8.98 2.78
CA THR A 103 -9.42 -8.92 3.69
C THR A 103 -9.27 -7.88 4.81
N LEU A 104 -8.07 -7.33 5.00
CA LEU A 104 -7.82 -6.30 6.02
C LEU A 104 -8.14 -4.89 5.54
N TRP A 105 -7.93 -4.62 4.25
CA TRP A 105 -7.86 -3.26 3.72
C TRP A 105 -9.19 -2.79 3.16
N ALA A 106 -9.63 -1.61 3.56
CA ALA A 106 -10.76 -0.90 2.98
C ALA A 106 -10.39 -0.18 1.68
N GLY A 107 -9.11 0.11 1.49
CA GLY A 107 -8.53 0.69 0.29
C GLY A 107 -7.01 0.79 0.41
N ILE A 108 -6.32 0.84 -0.72
CA ILE A 108 -4.86 0.97 -0.75
C ILE A 108 -4.41 2.08 -1.70
N ALA A 109 -3.28 2.73 -1.38
CA ALA A 109 -2.71 3.81 -2.18
C ALA A 109 -1.21 3.56 -2.46
N PRO A 110 -0.85 2.76 -3.49
CA PRO A 110 0.52 2.61 -3.94
C PRO A 110 0.98 3.85 -4.72
N ILE A 111 2.09 4.47 -4.30
CA ILE A 111 2.62 5.72 -4.82
C ILE A 111 4.03 5.49 -5.37
N ALA A 112 4.28 5.89 -6.61
CA ALA A 112 5.56 5.71 -7.31
C ALA A 112 6.12 4.29 -7.18
N GLY A 113 5.24 3.29 -7.27
CA GLY A 113 5.55 1.87 -7.11
C GLY A 113 5.17 1.06 -8.34
N GLY A 114 5.18 -0.24 -8.16
CA GLY A 114 4.74 -1.25 -9.12
C GLY A 114 4.64 -2.58 -8.42
N GLY A 115 4.56 -3.68 -9.14
CA GLY A 115 4.67 -5.00 -8.52
C GLY A 115 3.39 -5.84 -8.51
N VAL A 116 2.34 -5.42 -9.23
CA VAL A 116 1.26 -6.34 -9.58
C VAL A 116 1.84 -7.46 -10.46
N GLY A 117 1.62 -8.70 -10.07
CA GLY A 117 2.20 -9.88 -10.71
C GLY A 117 2.08 -11.12 -9.81
N PRO A 118 2.91 -12.15 -10.03
CA PRO A 118 2.77 -13.43 -9.31
C PRO A 118 2.72 -13.32 -7.78
N ASN A 119 3.51 -12.40 -7.19
CA ASN A 119 3.55 -12.20 -5.74
C ASN A 119 2.46 -11.25 -5.22
N ALA A 120 1.79 -10.52 -6.11
CA ALA A 120 0.69 -9.61 -5.81
C ALA A 120 -0.33 -9.65 -6.94
N PRO A 121 -1.09 -10.75 -7.11
CA PRO A 121 -2.03 -10.89 -8.21
C PRO A 121 -3.16 -9.85 -8.12
N ALA A 122 -3.47 -9.21 -9.26
CA ALA A 122 -4.52 -8.20 -9.35
C ALA A 122 -5.90 -8.73 -8.93
N GLU A 123 -6.16 -10.00 -9.16
CA GLU A 123 -7.41 -10.69 -8.78
C GLU A 123 -7.66 -10.63 -7.27
N ARG A 124 -6.60 -10.62 -6.48
CA ARG A 124 -6.69 -10.49 -5.02
C ARG A 124 -7.13 -9.08 -4.60
N LEU A 125 -6.96 -8.10 -5.46
CA LEU A 125 -7.34 -6.69 -5.22
C LEU A 125 -8.73 -6.35 -5.78
N LYS A 126 -9.47 -7.32 -6.32
CA LYS A 126 -10.79 -7.06 -6.94
C LYS A 126 -11.79 -6.38 -5.98
N ALA A 127 -11.76 -6.73 -4.70
CA ALA A 127 -12.63 -6.18 -3.67
C ALA A 127 -11.98 -5.03 -2.86
N VAL A 128 -10.75 -4.61 -3.23
CA VAL A 128 -10.00 -3.56 -2.53
C VAL A 128 -9.80 -2.38 -3.49
N PRO A 129 -10.47 -1.25 -3.29
CA PRO A 129 -10.24 -0.06 -4.10
C PRO A 129 -8.78 0.41 -4.06
N VAL A 130 -8.23 0.77 -5.22
CA VAL A 130 -6.82 1.12 -5.38
C VAL A 130 -6.67 2.54 -5.93
N LEU A 131 -5.95 3.42 -5.22
CA LEU A 131 -5.52 4.71 -5.75
C LEU A 131 -4.05 4.63 -6.16
N VAL A 132 -3.77 4.57 -7.46
CA VAL A 132 -2.40 4.56 -8.00
C VAL A 132 -1.97 5.99 -8.30
N MET A 133 -0.80 6.40 -7.78
CA MET A 133 -0.24 7.74 -8.04
C MET A 133 1.20 7.63 -8.56
N HIS A 134 1.56 8.41 -9.60
CA HIS A 134 2.91 8.38 -10.17
C HIS A 134 3.30 9.70 -10.82
N GLY A 135 4.57 10.11 -10.66
CA GLY A 135 5.15 11.23 -11.41
C GLY A 135 5.47 10.81 -12.84
N ALA A 136 5.06 11.60 -13.83
CA ALA A 136 5.25 11.25 -15.23
C ALA A 136 6.73 11.31 -15.68
N GLU A 137 7.56 12.04 -14.94
CA GLU A 137 9.00 12.18 -15.21
C GLU A 137 9.88 11.38 -14.21
N ASP A 138 9.25 10.41 -13.51
CA ASP A 138 9.96 9.53 -12.58
C ASP A 138 10.99 8.66 -13.32
N THR A 139 12.27 8.88 -13.01
CA THR A 139 13.42 8.15 -13.57
C THR A 139 13.92 7.04 -12.63
N VAL A 140 13.51 7.03 -11.37
CA VAL A 140 13.89 6.03 -10.36
C VAL A 140 13.00 4.79 -10.48
N VAL A 141 11.69 5.00 -10.38
CA VAL A 141 10.69 3.97 -10.69
C VAL A 141 9.91 4.44 -11.91
N ARG A 142 10.20 3.84 -13.05
CA ARG A 142 9.57 4.27 -14.30
C ARG A 142 8.04 4.16 -14.23
N LYS A 143 7.32 5.20 -14.65
CA LYS A 143 5.86 5.22 -14.74
C LYS A 143 5.26 4.01 -15.47
N ALA A 144 6.04 3.37 -16.34
CA ALA A 144 5.65 2.13 -17.00
C ALA A 144 5.27 1.01 -16.00
N SER A 145 5.87 1.02 -14.80
CA SER A 145 5.55 0.05 -13.74
C SER A 145 4.13 0.25 -13.20
N SER A 146 3.74 1.49 -12.88
CA SER A 146 2.36 1.79 -12.47
C SER A 146 1.35 1.59 -13.60
N ARG A 147 1.69 2.00 -14.83
CA ARG A 147 0.83 1.75 -16.00
C ARG A 147 0.62 0.26 -16.25
N ALA A 148 1.64 -0.58 -16.03
CA ALA A 148 1.50 -2.03 -16.11
C ALA A 148 0.57 -2.56 -15.01
N ALA A 149 0.76 -2.10 -13.76
CA ALA A 149 -0.10 -2.47 -12.64
C ALA A 149 -1.57 -2.08 -12.90
N VAL A 150 -1.82 -0.88 -13.39
CA VAL A 150 -3.17 -0.40 -13.75
C VAL A 150 -3.82 -1.30 -14.80
N ARG A 151 -3.08 -1.70 -15.85
CA ARG A 151 -3.61 -2.65 -16.86
C ARG A 151 -4.02 -3.99 -16.26
N GLU A 152 -3.23 -4.51 -15.31
CA GLU A 152 -3.59 -5.78 -14.64
C GLU A 152 -4.79 -5.60 -13.71
N LEU A 153 -4.89 -4.49 -12.95
CA LEU A 153 -6.06 -4.16 -12.16
C LEU A 153 -7.32 -4.06 -13.03
N GLN A 154 -7.21 -3.41 -14.20
CA GLN A 154 -8.31 -3.28 -15.16
C GLN A 154 -8.76 -4.65 -15.69
N LYS A 155 -7.81 -5.52 -16.09
CA LYS A 155 -8.12 -6.88 -16.54
C LYS A 155 -8.81 -7.72 -15.47
N ALA A 156 -8.40 -7.56 -14.21
CA ALA A 156 -9.01 -8.25 -13.07
C ALA A 156 -10.38 -7.69 -12.68
N GLY A 157 -10.82 -6.57 -13.24
CA GLY A 157 -12.04 -5.87 -12.85
C GLY A 157 -11.95 -5.25 -11.45
N ALA A 158 -10.74 -4.89 -10.99
CA ALA A 158 -10.52 -4.22 -9.72
C ALA A 158 -10.88 -2.73 -9.82
N GLN A 159 -11.56 -2.19 -8.80
CA GLN A 159 -11.85 -0.76 -8.71
C GLN A 159 -10.54 0.01 -8.52
N HIS A 160 -10.24 0.95 -9.41
CA HIS A 160 -9.02 1.74 -9.30
C HIS A 160 -9.17 3.15 -9.87
N LEU A 161 -8.37 4.05 -9.31
CA LEU A 161 -8.09 5.38 -9.86
C LEU A 161 -6.61 5.47 -10.17
N TYR A 162 -6.24 6.09 -11.29
CA TYR A 162 -4.85 6.35 -11.64
C TYR A 162 -4.62 7.84 -11.82
N LEU A 163 -3.73 8.40 -11.03
CA LEU A 163 -3.28 9.79 -11.13
C LEU A 163 -1.82 9.82 -11.57
N GLU A 164 -1.59 10.22 -12.82
CA GLU A 164 -0.26 10.47 -13.35
C GLU A 164 -0.02 11.99 -13.44
N PHE A 165 1.06 12.46 -12.83
CA PHE A 165 1.35 13.90 -12.68
C PHE A 165 2.39 14.36 -13.69
N PRO A 166 2.01 15.10 -14.74
CA PRO A 166 2.94 15.65 -15.72
C PRO A 166 3.99 16.56 -15.06
N GLY A 167 5.25 16.46 -15.51
CA GLY A 167 6.35 17.28 -15.03
C GLY A 167 6.83 16.95 -13.60
N LEU A 168 6.30 15.91 -12.96
CA LEU A 168 6.72 15.51 -11.62
C LEU A 168 7.58 14.24 -11.65
N GLU A 169 8.64 14.27 -10.85
CA GLU A 169 9.64 13.21 -10.70
C GLU A 169 9.29 12.24 -9.55
N HIS A 170 10.24 11.35 -9.17
CA HIS A 170 10.05 10.35 -8.13
C HIS A 170 9.61 10.92 -6.77
N GLU A 171 10.20 12.04 -6.37
CA GLU A 171 9.97 12.66 -5.06
C GLU A 171 8.73 13.58 -5.02
N PHE A 172 7.86 13.53 -6.04
CA PHE A 172 6.70 14.42 -6.12
C PHE A 172 5.81 14.36 -4.88
N PHE A 173 5.68 13.18 -4.31
CA PHE A 173 4.87 12.95 -3.12
C PHE A 173 5.51 13.55 -1.87
N ILE A 174 6.84 13.60 -1.82
CA ILE A 174 7.60 14.19 -0.72
C ILE A 174 7.61 15.71 -0.85
N ARG A 175 7.94 16.23 -2.02
CA ARG A 175 8.12 17.67 -2.27
C ARG A 175 6.82 18.46 -2.27
N ARG A 176 5.72 17.87 -2.70
CA ARG A 176 4.35 18.41 -2.64
C ARG A 176 3.48 17.54 -1.73
N GLY A 177 4.06 17.08 -0.62
CA GLY A 177 3.49 16.06 0.24
C GLY A 177 2.07 16.35 0.67
N ARG A 178 1.83 17.57 1.17
CA ARG A 178 0.54 17.97 1.71
C ARG A 178 -0.59 17.87 0.66
N GLU A 179 -0.41 18.46 -0.52
CA GLU A 179 -1.43 18.44 -1.58
C GLU A 179 -1.73 17.04 -2.09
N ASN A 180 -0.69 16.22 -2.27
CA ASN A 180 -0.85 14.86 -2.76
C ASN A 180 -1.38 13.91 -1.68
N LEU A 181 -0.98 14.12 -0.44
CA LEU A 181 -1.49 13.38 0.70
C LEU A 181 -2.98 13.64 0.92
N GLU A 182 -3.44 14.87 0.73
CA GLU A 182 -4.87 15.22 0.81
C GLU A 182 -5.71 14.40 -0.17
N LYS A 183 -5.20 14.16 -1.40
CA LYS A 183 -5.88 13.29 -2.38
C LYS A 183 -6.03 11.84 -1.86
N VAL A 184 -5.01 11.34 -1.14
CA VAL A 184 -5.06 10.01 -0.52
C VAL A 184 -6.10 9.96 0.59
N PHE A 185 -6.13 10.96 1.49
CA PHE A 185 -7.13 11.01 2.56
C PHE A 185 -8.55 11.19 2.01
N HIS A 186 -8.74 12.01 0.97
CA HIS A 186 -10.03 12.11 0.29
C HIS A 186 -10.47 10.77 -0.30
N PHE A 187 -9.58 10.05 -0.96
CA PHE A 187 -9.88 8.71 -1.47
C PHE A 187 -10.26 7.75 -0.33
N PHE A 188 -9.51 7.73 0.77
CA PHE A 188 -9.80 6.88 1.91
C PHE A 188 -11.15 7.22 2.57
N ASN A 189 -11.54 8.49 2.59
CA ASN A 189 -12.84 8.92 3.09
C ASN A 189 -14.03 8.47 2.23
N LEU A 190 -13.80 8.16 0.94
CA LEU A 190 -14.85 7.71 0.01
C LEU A 190 -15.07 6.20 0.04
N VAL A 191 -14.14 5.41 0.59
CA VAL A 191 -14.18 3.95 0.54
C VAL A 191 -14.18 3.33 1.92
N SER A 192 -14.94 2.26 2.09
CA SER A 192 -14.93 1.42 3.30
C SER A 192 -15.23 -0.02 2.91
N ARG A 193 -14.91 -0.98 3.76
CA ARG A 193 -15.25 -2.38 3.46
C ARG A 193 -16.75 -2.60 3.31
N LYS A 194 -17.57 -1.85 4.03
CA LYS A 194 -19.05 -1.90 3.92
C LYS A 194 -19.55 -1.37 2.59
N THR A 195 -18.88 -0.36 2.00
CA THR A 195 -19.29 0.22 0.69
C THR A 195 -18.71 -0.56 -0.49
N ASN A 196 -17.71 -1.42 -0.27
CA ASN A 196 -17.04 -2.19 -1.32
C ASN A 196 -17.77 -3.48 -1.69
N VAL A 197 -18.92 -3.77 -1.06
CA VAL A 197 -19.67 -5.01 -1.26
C VAL A 197 -20.77 -4.79 -2.30
N GLY A 198 -20.49 -5.14 -3.55
CA GLY A 198 -21.49 -5.31 -4.60
C GLY A 198 -21.06 -4.77 -5.97
N PRO A 199 -21.46 -5.42 -7.06
CA PRO A 199 -21.35 -4.83 -8.39
C PRO A 199 -22.22 -3.57 -8.44
N ILE A 200 -21.71 -2.53 -9.10
CA ILE A 200 -22.54 -1.37 -9.47
C ILE A 200 -23.74 -1.93 -10.24
N PRO A 201 -25.01 -1.63 -9.83
CA PRO A 201 -26.14 -2.06 -10.61
C PRO A 201 -25.99 -1.55 -12.04
N GLU A 202 -26.08 -2.45 -13.02
CA GLU A 202 -26.14 -2.02 -14.42
C GLU A 202 -27.30 -1.01 -14.54
N ALA A 203 -26.99 0.15 -15.11
CA ALA A 203 -28.01 1.14 -15.41
C ALA A 203 -29.01 0.47 -16.36
N THR A 204 -30.19 0.15 -15.87
CA THR A 204 -31.32 -0.28 -16.71
C THR A 204 -31.62 0.87 -17.67
N GLN A 205 -31.40 0.60 -18.96
CA GLN A 205 -31.78 1.47 -20.07
C GLN A 205 -33.29 1.65 -20.11
#